data_d1c28a4512072ebad13ea8f7f1c3bd92
#
_entry.id   d1c28a4512072ebad13ea8f7f1c3bd92
#
_cell.length_a   1.000
_cell.length_b   1.000
_cell.length_c   1.000
_cell.angle_alpha   90.00
_cell.angle_beta   90.00
_cell.angle_gamma   90.00
#
_symmetry.space_group_name_H-M   'P 1'
#
loop_
_entity.id
_entity.type
_entity.pdbx_description
1 polymer ?
#
loop_
_entity_poly.entity_id
_entity_poly.type
_entity_poly.pdbx_seq_one_letter_code
_entity_poly.pdbx_strand_id
1 'polypeptide(L)'
;MKWSAQATLAIVVTLSITATNHAQGKTDVVTLANGDRITGEIVQLERGRLVFKTDDAGTLYLEWDKLSSVVAKRIVEVLTTNGSRYLGSLGRTADRSIVVVTAGDEVPLEMWEVTLITPIGRSFWRQLDGSIDAGFSYTRSSGVAQLNLNSDTVYRKLASRTRLTASLTQTQKDDGSGRDDRASLETSYLRYPWQRWFFLGVGRFESNESLGLELRSQIGSAVGPRLVNSNRAQLMLGAGLAVNDERGVDVEPRQNLEALLMFGTSFYTYDRPTTNLDINLQYYPSLSDAGRQRVQLDAAIKREFWKDLFVALTLYNSYDNRPPNPAADTNDVGVVLSIGWTY
;
A
#
# COMPACT_ATOMS: atom_id res chain seq x y z
N MET A 1 16.55 -39.82 -14.82
CA MET A 1 16.50 -38.76 -15.87
C MET A 1 16.26 -37.42 -15.15
N LYS A 2 17.31 -36.65 -14.99
CA LYS A 2 17.26 -35.33 -14.28
C LYS A 2 16.82 -34.28 -15.26
N TRP A 3 15.66 -33.67 -15.05
CA TRP A 3 15.26 -32.47 -15.76
C TRP A 3 15.66 -31.26 -14.94
N SER A 4 16.66 -30.56 -15.39
CA SER A 4 17.06 -29.23 -14.89
C SER A 4 16.13 -28.19 -15.52
N ALA A 5 15.17 -27.67 -14.78
CA ALA A 5 14.37 -26.54 -15.20
C ALA A 5 15.16 -25.25 -14.94
N GLN A 6 15.88 -24.77 -15.95
CA GLN A 6 16.37 -23.39 -15.97
C GLN A 6 15.19 -22.48 -16.31
N ALA A 7 14.63 -21.81 -15.32
CA ALA A 7 13.63 -20.78 -15.52
C ALA A 7 14.35 -19.49 -15.98
N THR A 8 14.38 -19.27 -17.29
CA THR A 8 14.83 -18.00 -17.87
C THR A 8 13.71 -16.98 -17.72
N LEU A 9 13.84 -16.07 -16.76
CA LEU A 9 12.93 -14.93 -16.60
C LEU A 9 13.31 -13.84 -17.61
N ALA A 10 12.68 -13.84 -18.78
CA ALA A 10 12.76 -12.76 -19.75
C ALA A 10 11.59 -11.81 -19.53
N ILE A 11 11.83 -10.69 -18.84
CA ILE A 11 10.87 -9.57 -18.81
C ILE A 11 11.21 -8.63 -19.96
N VAL A 12 10.48 -8.75 -21.05
CA VAL A 12 10.45 -7.73 -22.12
C VAL A 12 9.18 -6.92 -21.93
N VAL A 13 9.30 -5.71 -21.38
CA VAL A 13 8.21 -4.73 -21.39
C VAL A 13 8.58 -3.60 -22.34
N THR A 14 8.15 -3.72 -23.59
CA THR A 14 8.09 -2.60 -24.52
C THR A 14 6.63 -2.45 -24.98
N LEU A 15 5.88 -1.57 -24.33
CA LEU A 15 4.61 -1.09 -24.85
C LEU A 15 4.68 0.44 -24.95
N SER A 16 5.10 0.93 -26.11
CA SER A 16 4.92 2.34 -26.50
C SER A 16 3.54 2.46 -27.13
N ILE A 17 2.52 2.80 -26.34
CA ILE A 17 1.21 3.17 -26.84
C ILE A 17 1.16 4.70 -26.87
N THR A 18 1.37 5.29 -28.03
CA THR A 18 1.06 6.70 -28.29
C THR A 18 -0.45 6.88 -28.42
N ALA A 19 -1.13 7.10 -27.30
CA ALA A 19 -2.52 7.54 -27.31
C ALA A 19 -2.53 9.06 -27.48
N THR A 20 -3.01 9.52 -28.64
CA THR A 20 -3.37 10.93 -28.86
C THR A 20 -4.58 11.28 -28.00
N ASN A 21 -4.31 11.72 -26.77
CA ASN A 21 -5.33 12.31 -25.92
C ASN A 21 -5.58 13.75 -26.38
N HIS A 22 -6.81 14.05 -26.77
CA HIS A 22 -7.29 15.41 -26.82
C HIS A 22 -7.23 15.97 -25.39
N ALA A 23 -6.24 16.80 -25.12
CA ALA A 23 -6.06 17.46 -23.84
C ALA A 23 -7.22 18.44 -23.63
N GLN A 24 -8.22 18.07 -22.86
CA GLN A 24 -9.07 19.05 -22.22
C GLN A 24 -8.16 19.96 -21.38
N GLY A 25 -8.18 21.26 -21.67
CA GLY A 25 -7.30 22.21 -20.97
C GLY A 25 -7.42 22.07 -19.46
N LYS A 26 -6.31 22.06 -18.78
CA LYS A 26 -6.25 21.98 -17.30
C LYS A 26 -6.81 23.27 -16.74
N THR A 27 -7.93 23.18 -16.01
CA THR A 27 -8.72 24.33 -15.55
C THR A 27 -8.86 24.40 -14.03
N ASP A 28 -8.27 23.46 -13.32
CA ASP A 28 -8.26 23.48 -11.85
C ASP A 28 -7.29 24.57 -11.39
N VAL A 29 -7.61 25.24 -10.29
CA VAL A 29 -6.77 26.31 -9.75
C VAL A 29 -6.51 26.03 -8.28
N VAL A 30 -5.24 26.07 -7.88
CA VAL A 30 -4.83 26.08 -6.48
C VAL A 30 -4.29 27.44 -6.12
N THR A 31 -4.58 27.92 -4.92
CA THR A 31 -4.00 29.15 -4.36
C THR A 31 -3.15 28.76 -3.14
N LEU A 32 -1.92 29.17 -3.11
CA LEU A 32 -1.01 28.98 -1.99
C LEU A 32 -1.31 29.95 -0.86
N ALA A 33 -0.82 29.65 0.34
CA ALA A 33 -0.98 30.56 1.51
C ALA A 33 -0.31 31.93 1.32
N ASN A 34 0.71 32.04 0.45
CA ASN A 34 1.36 33.29 0.08
C ASN A 34 0.59 34.08 -0.99
N GLY A 35 -0.54 33.57 -1.48
CA GLY A 35 -1.36 34.19 -2.51
C GLY A 35 -1.06 33.76 -3.94
N ASP A 36 0.02 33.02 -4.20
CA ASP A 36 0.35 32.54 -5.55
C ASP A 36 -0.74 31.60 -6.07
N ARG A 37 -1.04 31.70 -7.37
CA ARG A 37 -2.04 30.88 -8.04
C ARG A 37 -1.41 30.02 -9.12
N ILE A 38 -1.74 28.75 -9.10
CA ILE A 38 -1.25 27.77 -10.06
C ILE A 38 -2.45 27.14 -10.77
N THR A 39 -2.42 27.14 -12.09
CA THR A 39 -3.43 26.49 -12.94
C THR A 39 -2.93 25.12 -13.38
N GLY A 40 -3.80 24.12 -13.34
CA GLY A 40 -3.42 22.76 -13.67
C GLY A 40 -4.58 21.78 -13.56
N GLU A 41 -4.25 20.58 -13.17
CA GLU A 41 -5.18 19.45 -12.98
C GLU A 41 -4.88 18.76 -11.66
N ILE A 42 -5.89 18.61 -10.80
CA ILE A 42 -5.80 17.78 -9.60
C ILE A 42 -5.59 16.34 -10.02
N VAL A 43 -4.50 15.74 -9.61
CA VAL A 43 -4.27 14.30 -9.79
C VAL A 43 -4.89 13.53 -8.63
N GLN A 44 -4.56 13.88 -7.42
CA GLN A 44 -5.17 13.38 -6.19
C GLN A 44 -4.68 14.20 -4.99
N LEU A 45 -5.46 14.19 -3.92
CA LEU A 45 -4.99 14.50 -2.57
C LEU A 45 -4.97 13.20 -1.78
N GLU A 46 -3.87 12.86 -1.19
CA GLU A 46 -3.74 11.75 -0.23
C GLU A 46 -2.56 12.01 0.69
N ARG A 47 -2.69 11.61 1.96
CA ARG A 47 -1.62 11.74 2.96
C ARG A 47 -1.08 13.16 3.08
N GLY A 48 -1.98 14.17 3.02
CA GLY A 48 -1.63 15.59 3.14
C GLY A 48 -0.86 16.19 1.97
N ARG A 49 -0.75 15.48 0.85
CA ARG A 49 -0.06 15.94 -0.36
C ARG A 49 -1.02 15.96 -1.54
N LEU A 50 -1.19 17.14 -2.13
CA LEU A 50 -1.91 17.31 -3.38
C LEU A 50 -0.95 17.11 -4.56
N VAL A 51 -1.21 16.11 -5.38
CA VAL A 51 -0.54 15.92 -6.67
C VAL A 51 -1.28 16.75 -7.71
N PHE A 52 -0.59 17.70 -8.31
CA PHE A 52 -1.15 18.69 -9.21
C PHE A 52 -0.33 18.79 -10.50
N LYS A 53 -0.94 18.53 -11.65
CA LYS A 53 -0.26 18.49 -12.95
C LYS A 53 -0.52 19.77 -13.70
N THR A 54 0.54 20.52 -14.00
CA THR A 54 0.53 21.74 -14.81
C THR A 54 0.90 21.44 -16.26
N ASP A 55 0.72 22.40 -17.16
CA ASP A 55 1.15 22.26 -18.55
C ASP A 55 2.67 22.54 -18.69
N ASP A 56 3.15 23.60 -18.03
CA ASP A 56 4.52 24.07 -18.21
C ASP A 56 5.50 23.57 -17.15
N ALA A 57 5.04 23.40 -15.87
CA ALA A 57 5.91 22.99 -14.77
C ALA A 57 5.83 21.47 -14.45
N GLY A 58 5.11 20.68 -15.28
CA GLY A 58 4.96 19.25 -15.05
C GLY A 58 4.10 18.91 -13.82
N THR A 59 4.47 17.88 -13.07
CA THR A 59 3.75 17.45 -11.87
C THR A 59 4.33 18.11 -10.64
N LEU A 60 3.48 18.80 -9.89
CA LEU A 60 3.80 19.46 -8.63
C LEU A 60 3.23 18.63 -7.47
N TYR A 61 3.98 18.57 -6.38
CA TYR A 61 3.57 17.94 -5.12
C TYR A 61 3.40 19.05 -4.08
N LEU A 62 2.16 19.46 -3.81
CA LEU A 62 1.83 20.57 -2.96
C LEU A 62 1.40 20.08 -1.58
N GLU A 63 1.98 20.64 -0.55
CA GLU A 63 1.59 20.38 0.83
C GLU A 63 0.19 20.96 1.09
N TRP A 64 -0.73 20.12 1.58
CA TRP A 64 -2.12 20.51 1.74
C TRP A 64 -2.32 21.66 2.71
N ASP A 65 -1.53 21.74 3.75
CA ASP A 65 -1.57 22.81 4.75
C ASP A 65 -0.97 24.15 4.26
N LYS A 66 -0.26 24.15 3.13
CA LYS A 66 0.26 25.37 2.48
C LYS A 66 -0.70 25.95 1.44
N LEU A 67 -1.87 25.32 1.25
CA LEU A 67 -2.89 25.82 0.34
C LEU A 67 -3.91 26.68 1.09
N SER A 68 -4.37 27.74 0.47
CA SER A 68 -5.47 28.58 0.96
C SER A 68 -6.79 28.24 0.28
N SER A 69 -6.76 27.77 -0.97
CA SER A 69 -7.97 27.32 -1.68
C SER A 69 -7.68 26.39 -2.83
N VAL A 70 -8.67 25.58 -3.19
CA VAL A 70 -8.66 24.69 -4.35
C VAL A 70 -9.98 24.80 -5.08
N VAL A 71 -9.92 25.03 -6.39
CA VAL A 71 -11.11 25.14 -7.26
C VAL A 71 -10.96 24.13 -8.39
N ALA A 72 -12.00 23.33 -8.62
CA ALA A 72 -12.06 22.36 -9.71
C ALA A 72 -13.46 22.30 -10.30
N LYS A 73 -13.58 22.47 -11.60
CA LYS A 73 -14.88 22.41 -12.31
C LYS A 73 -15.38 20.98 -12.53
N ARG A 74 -14.44 20.04 -12.60
CA ARG A 74 -14.78 18.63 -12.77
C ARG A 74 -15.23 18.01 -11.46
N ILE A 75 -16.00 16.93 -11.58
CA ILE A 75 -16.49 16.19 -10.42
C ILE A 75 -15.33 15.40 -9.80
N VAL A 76 -15.17 15.55 -8.50
CA VAL A 76 -14.24 14.82 -7.66
C VAL A 76 -14.96 14.14 -6.51
N GLU A 77 -14.39 13.08 -5.97
CA GLU A 77 -14.75 12.53 -4.67
C GLU A 77 -13.89 13.23 -3.61
N VAL A 78 -14.55 13.74 -2.57
CA VAL A 78 -13.92 14.32 -1.38
C VAL A 78 -14.23 13.44 -0.18
N LEU A 79 -13.20 12.99 0.54
CA LEU A 79 -13.32 12.24 1.78
C LEU A 79 -12.82 13.11 2.93
N THR A 80 -13.58 13.13 4.01
CA THR A 80 -13.26 13.90 5.21
C THR A 80 -12.72 13.00 6.35
N THR A 81 -12.15 13.62 7.36
CA THR A 81 -11.62 12.97 8.58
C THR A 81 -12.63 12.12 9.30
N ASN A 82 -13.90 12.55 9.31
CA ASN A 82 -15.01 11.79 9.91
C ASN A 82 -15.49 10.62 9.03
N GLY A 83 -14.97 10.51 7.78
CA GLY A 83 -15.32 9.48 6.82
C GLY A 83 -16.49 9.81 5.91
N SER A 84 -17.08 11.02 5.99
CA SER A 84 -18.09 11.49 5.04
C SER A 84 -17.51 11.64 3.65
N ARG A 85 -18.34 11.38 2.64
CA ARG A 85 -17.97 11.42 1.22
C ARG A 85 -18.91 12.33 0.47
N TYR A 86 -18.33 13.18 -0.34
CA TYR A 86 -19.03 14.12 -1.17
C TYR A 86 -18.58 13.97 -2.61
N LEU A 87 -19.51 14.09 -3.54
CA LEU A 87 -19.27 14.02 -4.98
C LEU A 87 -19.72 15.34 -5.61
N GLY A 88 -18.80 16.09 -6.14
CA GLY A 88 -19.11 17.38 -6.75
C GLY A 88 -17.89 18.10 -7.29
N SER A 89 -18.12 19.29 -7.84
CA SER A 89 -17.04 20.21 -8.18
C SER A 89 -16.57 20.96 -6.93
N LEU A 90 -15.37 21.54 -6.99
CA LEU A 90 -14.80 22.29 -5.89
C LEU A 90 -14.90 23.80 -6.15
N GLY A 91 -15.55 24.51 -5.26
CA GLY A 91 -15.61 25.96 -5.22
C GLY A 91 -14.86 26.56 -4.03
N ARG A 92 -14.71 27.87 -4.01
CA ARG A 92 -14.14 28.63 -2.92
C ARG A 92 -15.21 29.43 -2.20
N THR A 93 -15.22 29.41 -0.87
CA THR A 93 -16.07 30.29 -0.06
C THR A 93 -15.28 31.25 0.80
N ALA A 94 -14.31 30.77 1.56
CA ALA A 94 -13.49 31.56 2.47
C ALA A 94 -12.04 31.10 2.39
N ASP A 95 -11.17 31.77 3.12
CA ASP A 95 -9.79 31.33 3.27
C ASP A 95 -9.74 30.00 4.00
N ARG A 96 -8.90 29.06 3.48
CA ARG A 96 -8.71 27.72 4.00
C ARG A 96 -10.00 26.86 4.08
N SER A 97 -10.98 27.18 3.23
CA SER A 97 -12.18 26.38 3.06
C SER A 97 -12.44 26.06 1.60
N ILE A 98 -13.12 24.96 1.36
CA ILE A 98 -13.62 24.55 0.05
C ILE A 98 -15.12 24.28 0.14
N VAL A 99 -15.81 24.48 -0.97
CA VAL A 99 -17.21 24.05 -1.10
C VAL A 99 -17.26 22.92 -2.09
N VAL A 100 -17.91 21.83 -1.71
CA VAL A 100 -18.26 20.78 -2.65
C VAL A 100 -19.65 21.07 -3.19
N VAL A 101 -19.70 21.42 -4.47
CA VAL A 101 -20.97 21.72 -5.17
C VAL A 101 -21.49 20.42 -5.76
N THR A 102 -22.56 19.90 -5.17
CA THR A 102 -23.26 18.69 -5.60
C THR A 102 -24.47 19.06 -6.50
N ALA A 103 -25.25 18.10 -6.95
CA ALA A 103 -26.38 18.32 -7.86
C ALA A 103 -27.57 19.15 -7.26
N GLY A 104 -27.45 19.61 -6.04
CA GLY A 104 -28.55 20.42 -5.40
C GLY A 104 -28.07 21.17 -4.16
N ASP A 105 -26.88 20.88 -3.64
CA ASP A 105 -26.41 21.43 -2.38
C ASP A 105 -24.97 21.91 -2.49
N GLU A 106 -24.64 22.92 -1.71
CA GLU A 106 -23.28 23.39 -1.47
C GLU A 106 -22.85 22.98 -0.06
N VAL A 107 -21.83 22.15 0.04
CA VAL A 107 -21.31 21.66 1.32
C VAL A 107 -19.98 22.35 1.63
N PRO A 108 -19.97 23.30 2.56
CA PRO A 108 -18.73 23.93 3.00
C PRO A 108 -17.93 22.95 3.87
N LEU A 109 -16.62 22.84 3.61
CA LEU A 109 -15.69 22.01 4.35
C LEU A 109 -14.43 22.81 4.67
N GLU A 110 -13.94 22.66 5.87
CA GLU A 110 -12.63 23.17 6.24
C GLU A 110 -11.55 22.31 5.57
N MET A 111 -10.48 22.93 5.06
CA MET A 111 -9.43 22.20 4.35
C MET A 111 -8.77 21.12 5.22
N TRP A 112 -8.61 21.35 6.52
CA TRP A 112 -8.06 20.35 7.44
C TRP A 112 -8.92 19.07 7.61
N GLU A 113 -10.22 19.17 7.34
CA GLU A 113 -11.13 18.03 7.38
C GLU A 113 -10.96 17.13 6.15
N VAL A 114 -10.45 17.65 5.05
CA VAL A 114 -10.33 16.93 3.78
C VAL A 114 -9.07 16.09 3.79
N THR A 115 -9.22 14.77 3.66
CA THR A 115 -8.12 13.80 3.70
C THR A 115 -7.84 13.12 2.38
N LEU A 116 -8.82 13.14 1.46
CA LEU A 116 -8.68 12.57 0.11
C LEU A 116 -9.47 13.39 -0.89
N ILE A 117 -8.89 13.64 -2.04
CA ILE A 117 -9.59 14.13 -3.24
C ILE A 117 -9.21 13.22 -4.38
N THR A 118 -10.22 12.60 -5.02
CA THR A 118 -10.00 11.72 -6.17
C THR A 118 -10.90 12.16 -7.33
N PRO A 119 -10.35 12.61 -8.47
CA PRO A 119 -11.13 12.91 -9.66
C PRO A 119 -11.83 11.68 -10.22
N ILE A 120 -13.08 11.88 -10.67
CA ILE A 120 -13.91 10.84 -11.27
C ILE A 120 -13.65 10.79 -12.78
N GLY A 121 -13.81 9.60 -13.37
CA GLY A 121 -13.73 9.43 -14.84
C GLY A 121 -12.30 9.33 -15.38
N ARG A 122 -11.31 9.04 -14.55
CA ARG A 122 -9.95 8.79 -15.02
C ARG A 122 -9.82 7.44 -15.72
N SER A 123 -8.90 7.37 -16.68
CA SER A 123 -8.52 6.10 -17.30
C SER A 123 -7.89 5.16 -16.24
N PHE A 124 -7.99 3.85 -16.46
CA PHE A 124 -7.43 2.81 -15.61
C PHE A 124 -5.97 3.11 -15.21
N TRP A 125 -5.12 3.45 -16.19
CA TRP A 125 -3.69 3.73 -15.96
C TRP A 125 -3.41 4.94 -15.06
N ARG A 126 -4.30 5.93 -15.05
CA ARG A 126 -4.17 7.12 -14.18
C ARG A 126 -4.66 6.88 -12.74
N GLN A 127 -5.23 5.71 -12.48
CA GLN A 127 -5.70 5.29 -11.16
C GLN A 127 -4.75 4.29 -10.50
N LEU A 128 -3.65 3.92 -11.23
CA LEU A 128 -2.59 3.08 -10.71
C LEU A 128 -1.48 3.94 -10.13
N ASP A 129 -1.13 3.65 -8.89
CA ASP A 129 0.06 4.17 -8.22
C ASP A 129 0.85 2.99 -7.68
N GLY A 130 2.16 3.10 -7.65
CA GLY A 130 2.94 2.02 -7.11
C GLY A 130 4.39 2.39 -6.82
N SER A 131 5.09 1.42 -6.26
CA SER A 131 6.53 1.48 -6.03
C SER A 131 7.17 0.13 -6.26
N ILE A 132 8.40 0.16 -6.69
CA ILE A 132 9.28 -1.00 -6.75
C ILE A 132 10.53 -0.64 -5.98
N ASP A 133 10.99 -1.53 -5.12
CA ASP A 133 12.25 -1.39 -4.42
C ASP A 133 13.09 -2.65 -4.48
N ALA A 134 14.40 -2.48 -4.45
CA ALA A 134 15.38 -3.54 -4.42
C ALA A 134 16.41 -3.27 -3.32
N GLY A 135 16.76 -4.29 -2.58
CA GLY A 135 17.76 -4.26 -1.54
C GLY A 135 18.76 -5.39 -1.73
N PHE A 136 20.02 -5.12 -1.43
CA PHE A 136 21.08 -6.13 -1.40
C PHE A 136 21.90 -5.97 -0.14
N SER A 137 22.19 -7.06 0.53
CA SER A 137 23.12 -7.08 1.66
C SER A 137 24.12 -8.23 1.52
N TYR A 138 25.35 -8.03 1.97
CA TYR A 138 26.36 -9.07 2.05
C TYR A 138 27.12 -8.96 3.36
N THR A 139 27.19 -10.04 4.11
CA THR A 139 27.91 -10.11 5.38
C THR A 139 29.07 -11.08 5.26
N ARG A 140 30.29 -10.56 5.13
CA ARG A 140 31.51 -11.34 4.91
C ARG A 140 31.81 -12.33 6.04
N SER A 141 31.52 -11.96 7.30
CA SER A 141 31.83 -12.80 8.48
C SER A 141 30.99 -14.07 8.54
N SER A 142 29.77 -14.04 8.02
CA SER A 142 28.86 -15.18 7.95
C SER A 142 28.71 -15.76 6.54
N GLY A 143 29.34 -15.14 5.53
CA GLY A 143 29.19 -15.56 4.13
C GLY A 143 27.75 -15.47 3.61
N VAL A 144 26.90 -14.59 4.16
CA VAL A 144 25.50 -14.47 3.79
C VAL A 144 25.31 -13.35 2.79
N ALA A 145 24.78 -13.67 1.62
CA ALA A 145 24.27 -12.71 0.62
C ALA A 145 22.74 -12.74 0.60
N GLN A 146 22.11 -11.60 0.61
CA GLN A 146 20.66 -11.49 0.56
C GLN A 146 20.23 -10.48 -0.51
N LEU A 147 19.28 -10.89 -1.37
CA LEU A 147 18.62 -10.05 -2.36
C LEU A 147 17.15 -9.91 -1.97
N ASN A 148 16.64 -8.69 -1.98
CA ASN A 148 15.24 -8.39 -1.70
C ASN A 148 14.65 -7.59 -2.87
N LEU A 149 13.45 -7.98 -3.31
CA LEU A 149 12.67 -7.28 -4.32
C LEU A 149 11.25 -7.12 -3.79
N ASN A 150 10.74 -5.89 -3.78
CA ASN A 150 9.37 -5.62 -3.39
C ASN A 150 8.69 -4.77 -4.46
N SER A 151 7.39 -5.01 -4.64
CA SER A 151 6.51 -4.21 -5.48
C SER A 151 5.19 -4.00 -4.76
N ASP A 152 4.73 -2.76 -4.75
CA ASP A 152 3.44 -2.36 -4.21
C ASP A 152 2.69 -1.56 -5.26
N THR A 153 1.54 -2.05 -5.69
CA THR A 153 0.69 -1.41 -6.70
C THR A 153 -0.71 -1.21 -6.15
N VAL A 154 -1.23 0.00 -6.25
CA VAL A 154 -2.54 0.38 -5.73
C VAL A 154 -3.41 0.90 -6.86
N TYR A 155 -4.57 0.29 -7.03
CA TYR A 155 -5.63 0.74 -7.91
C TYR A 155 -6.78 1.34 -7.09
N ARG A 156 -7.10 2.61 -7.35
CA ARG A 156 -8.12 3.35 -6.60
C ARG A 156 -9.37 3.57 -7.42
N LYS A 157 -10.52 3.27 -6.80
CA LYS A 157 -11.86 3.64 -7.28
C LYS A 157 -12.61 4.37 -6.18
N LEU A 158 -13.77 4.94 -6.55
CA LEU A 158 -14.76 5.45 -5.61
C LEU A 158 -15.00 4.45 -4.47
N ALA A 159 -14.80 4.92 -3.24
CA ALA A 159 -15.05 4.14 -2.03
C ALA A 159 -14.27 2.82 -1.90
N SER A 160 -13.37 2.49 -2.81
CA SER A 160 -12.61 1.25 -2.75
C SER A 160 -11.17 1.40 -3.24
N ARG A 161 -10.32 0.49 -2.76
CA ARG A 161 -8.91 0.40 -3.14
C ARG A 161 -8.54 -1.07 -3.26
N THR A 162 -7.94 -1.43 -4.39
CA THR A 162 -7.30 -2.73 -4.57
C THR A 162 -5.80 -2.52 -4.50
N ARG A 163 -5.11 -3.33 -3.70
CA ARG A 163 -3.65 -3.33 -3.61
C ARG A 163 -3.14 -4.70 -4.03
N LEU A 164 -2.06 -4.71 -4.78
CA LEU A 164 -1.27 -5.88 -5.12
C LEU A 164 0.13 -5.66 -4.58
N THR A 165 0.58 -6.55 -3.69
CA THR A 165 1.92 -6.51 -3.12
C THR A 165 2.64 -7.80 -3.47
N ALA A 166 3.85 -7.70 -3.99
CA ALA A 166 4.73 -8.84 -4.23
C ALA A 166 6.05 -8.61 -3.51
N SER A 167 6.56 -9.64 -2.83
CA SER A 167 7.83 -9.58 -2.12
C SER A 167 8.62 -10.87 -2.38
N LEU A 168 9.92 -10.73 -2.61
CA LEU A 168 10.86 -11.81 -2.79
C LEU A 168 12.11 -11.51 -1.98
N THR A 169 12.50 -12.43 -1.12
CA THR A 169 13.77 -12.42 -0.39
C THR A 169 14.51 -13.70 -0.72
N GLN A 170 15.74 -13.59 -1.20
CA GLN A 170 16.62 -14.71 -1.51
C GLN A 170 17.86 -14.60 -0.66
N THR A 171 18.14 -15.61 0.12
CA THR A 171 19.30 -15.67 1.01
C THR A 171 20.21 -16.82 0.57
N GLN A 172 21.47 -16.50 0.24
CA GLN A 172 22.50 -17.45 -0.11
C GLN A 172 23.54 -17.50 1.00
N LYS A 173 23.90 -18.71 1.45
CA LYS A 173 24.93 -18.93 2.46
C LYS A 173 26.15 -19.63 1.83
N ASP A 174 27.34 -19.11 2.13
CA ASP A 174 28.61 -19.65 1.58
C ASP A 174 29.07 -20.96 2.27
N ASP A 175 28.46 -21.33 3.40
CA ASP A 175 28.76 -22.53 4.19
C ASP A 175 28.25 -23.84 3.57
N GLY A 176 27.62 -23.75 2.40
CA GLY A 176 27.02 -24.89 1.72
C GLY A 176 25.71 -25.38 2.32
N SER A 177 25.17 -24.72 3.33
CA SER A 177 23.85 -25.05 3.93
C SER A 177 22.67 -24.73 3.01
N GLY A 178 22.94 -24.17 1.83
CA GLY A 178 21.94 -23.99 0.78
C GLY A 178 21.42 -22.56 0.67
N ARG A 179 20.24 -22.46 0.08
CA ARG A 179 19.51 -21.24 -0.20
C ARG A 179 18.28 -21.24 0.68
N ASP A 180 17.92 -20.08 1.19
CA ASP A 180 16.72 -19.86 1.98
C ASP A 180 15.92 -18.76 1.28
N ASP A 181 14.77 -19.13 0.73
CA ASP A 181 13.95 -18.25 -0.07
C ASP A 181 12.61 -17.98 0.63
N ARG A 182 12.18 -16.73 0.56
CA ARG A 182 10.85 -16.31 0.94
C ARG A 182 10.20 -15.54 -0.20
N ALA A 183 8.98 -15.90 -0.55
CA ALA A 183 8.19 -15.20 -1.56
C ALA A 183 6.76 -15.00 -1.08
N SER A 184 6.16 -13.86 -1.37
CA SER A 184 4.76 -13.62 -1.12
C SER A 184 4.12 -12.78 -2.22
N LEU A 185 2.88 -13.11 -2.54
CA LEU A 185 2.01 -12.33 -3.42
C LEU A 185 0.68 -12.14 -2.70
N GLU A 186 0.33 -10.91 -2.43
CA GLU A 186 -0.92 -10.55 -1.76
C GLU A 186 -1.75 -9.62 -2.64
N THR A 187 -3.03 -9.92 -2.75
CA THR A 187 -4.03 -9.00 -3.27
C THR A 187 -5.02 -8.64 -2.17
N SER A 188 -5.32 -7.37 -2.00
CA SER A 188 -6.29 -6.92 -1.02
C SER A 188 -7.28 -5.95 -1.64
N TYR A 189 -8.56 -6.11 -1.27
CA TYR A 189 -9.66 -5.25 -1.67
C TYR A 189 -10.24 -4.59 -0.44
N LEU A 190 -10.03 -3.28 -0.32
CA LEU A 190 -10.51 -2.46 0.78
C LEU A 190 -11.68 -1.60 0.29
N ARG A 191 -12.80 -1.68 0.97
CA ARG A 191 -13.99 -0.86 0.71
C ARG A 191 -14.46 -0.20 2.00
N TYR A 192 -14.98 1.02 1.88
CA TYR A 192 -15.56 1.77 2.98
C TYR A 192 -17.08 1.87 2.79
N PRO A 193 -17.87 0.88 3.25
CA PRO A 193 -19.32 0.87 3.07
C PRO A 193 -20.04 1.93 3.92
N TRP A 194 -19.45 2.30 5.07
CA TRP A 194 -19.94 3.34 5.97
C TRP A 194 -18.81 4.29 6.36
N GLN A 195 -19.15 5.44 6.92
CA GLN A 195 -18.21 6.54 7.17
C GLN A 195 -16.90 6.12 7.85
N ARG A 196 -16.96 5.34 8.90
CA ARG A 196 -15.77 4.93 9.71
C ARG A 196 -15.47 3.46 9.65
N TRP A 197 -16.24 2.68 8.92
CA TRP A 197 -16.05 1.23 8.84
C TRP A 197 -15.46 0.84 7.50
N PHE A 198 -14.59 -0.15 7.54
CA PHE A 198 -14.07 -0.77 6.33
C PHE A 198 -14.47 -2.25 6.26
N PHE A 199 -14.50 -2.74 5.05
CA PHE A 199 -14.47 -4.16 4.70
C PHE A 199 -13.18 -4.42 3.94
N LEU A 200 -12.44 -5.46 4.35
CA LEU A 200 -11.22 -5.94 3.71
C LEU A 200 -11.42 -7.38 3.23
N GLY A 201 -11.15 -7.63 1.96
CA GLY A 201 -10.93 -8.97 1.42
C GLY A 201 -9.46 -9.16 1.07
N VAL A 202 -8.88 -10.30 1.38
CA VAL A 202 -7.46 -10.61 1.14
C VAL A 202 -7.34 -11.99 0.49
N GLY A 203 -6.50 -12.06 -0.54
CA GLY A 203 -5.98 -13.30 -1.09
C GLY A 203 -4.46 -13.27 -1.02
N ARG A 204 -3.81 -14.31 -0.49
CA ARG A 204 -2.37 -14.37 -0.30
C ARG A 204 -1.81 -15.72 -0.71
N PHE A 205 -0.68 -15.69 -1.39
CA PHE A 205 0.19 -16.84 -1.64
C PHE A 205 1.53 -16.56 -0.97
N GLU A 206 2.03 -17.49 -0.20
CA GLU A 206 3.27 -17.35 0.55
C GLU A 206 4.07 -18.65 0.49
N SER A 207 5.38 -18.54 0.28
CA SER A 207 6.38 -19.58 0.45
C SER A 207 7.45 -19.07 1.40
N ASN A 208 7.88 -19.91 2.35
CA ASN A 208 8.90 -19.54 3.34
C ASN A 208 9.68 -20.79 3.75
N GLU A 209 10.88 -20.96 3.23
CA GLU A 209 11.72 -22.12 3.51
C GLU A 209 12.14 -22.20 4.97
N SER A 210 12.41 -21.08 5.64
CA SER A 210 12.75 -21.03 7.07
C SER A 210 11.66 -21.65 7.95
N LEU A 211 10.39 -21.47 7.58
CA LEU A 211 9.24 -22.06 8.27
C LEU A 211 8.87 -23.45 7.72
N GLY A 212 9.65 -24.03 6.81
CA GLY A 212 9.33 -25.30 6.15
C GLY A 212 8.02 -25.24 5.35
N LEU A 213 7.67 -24.05 4.88
CA LEU A 213 6.43 -23.77 4.16
C LEU A 213 6.71 -23.69 2.66
N GLU A 214 6.35 -24.74 1.92
CA GLU A 214 6.47 -24.78 0.47
C GLU A 214 5.47 -23.82 -0.19
N LEU A 215 4.21 -23.87 0.23
CA LEU A 215 3.16 -22.97 -0.23
C LEU A 215 2.03 -22.86 0.79
N ARG A 216 1.65 -21.64 1.10
CA ARG A 216 0.37 -21.32 1.76
C ARG A 216 -0.49 -20.48 0.83
N SER A 217 -1.70 -20.96 0.58
CA SER A 217 -2.74 -20.22 -0.12
C SER A 217 -3.79 -19.79 0.90
N GLN A 218 -4.00 -18.49 1.05
CA GLN A 218 -4.93 -17.94 2.05
C GLN A 218 -5.96 -17.03 1.41
N ILE A 219 -7.21 -17.18 1.83
CA ILE A 219 -8.30 -16.24 1.54
C ILE A 219 -8.89 -15.81 2.87
N GLY A 220 -9.05 -14.51 3.05
CA GLY A 220 -9.59 -13.95 4.28
C GLY A 220 -10.44 -12.72 4.04
N SER A 221 -11.24 -12.40 5.05
CA SER A 221 -11.98 -11.15 5.09
C SER A 221 -12.03 -10.60 6.50
N ALA A 222 -12.06 -9.28 6.63
CA ALA A 222 -12.18 -8.59 7.90
C ALA A 222 -13.06 -7.35 7.76
N VAL A 223 -13.67 -6.97 8.86
CA VAL A 223 -14.40 -5.72 9.03
C VAL A 223 -13.90 -5.00 10.27
N GLY A 224 -13.97 -3.68 10.27
CA GLY A 224 -13.55 -2.93 11.44
C GLY A 224 -13.64 -1.42 11.30
N PRO A 225 -13.44 -0.69 12.39
CA PRO A 225 -13.43 0.75 12.38
C PRO A 225 -12.09 1.32 11.90
N ARG A 226 -12.16 2.43 11.19
CA ARG A 226 -11.06 3.35 10.98
C ARG A 226 -11.11 4.41 12.08
N LEU A 227 -10.25 4.23 13.10
CA LEU A 227 -10.26 5.05 14.32
C LEU A 227 -9.68 6.44 14.09
N VAL A 228 -8.60 6.51 13.27
CA VAL A 228 -7.97 7.76 12.87
C VAL A 228 -7.90 7.82 11.35
N ASN A 229 -8.28 8.95 10.79
CA ASN A 229 -8.14 9.26 9.38
C ASN A 229 -7.83 10.74 9.23
N SER A 230 -6.58 11.08 9.10
CA SER A 230 -6.11 12.47 8.98
C SER A 230 -5.06 12.59 7.89
N ASN A 231 -4.64 13.82 7.61
CA ASN A 231 -3.56 14.10 6.66
C ASN A 231 -2.16 13.69 7.18
N ARG A 232 -2.04 13.21 8.42
CA ARG A 232 -0.76 12.80 9.03
C ARG A 232 -0.76 11.40 9.60
N ALA A 233 -1.95 10.81 9.85
CA ALA A 233 -2.04 9.50 10.45
C ALA A 233 -3.32 8.77 10.04
N GLN A 234 -3.22 7.45 9.95
CA GLN A 234 -4.34 6.53 9.84
C GLN A 234 -4.19 5.44 10.88
N LEU A 235 -5.30 4.99 11.46
CA LEU A 235 -5.36 3.87 12.40
C LEU A 235 -6.60 3.05 12.13
N MET A 236 -6.40 1.76 11.91
CA MET A 236 -7.46 0.79 11.63
C MET A 236 -7.33 -0.42 12.53
N LEU A 237 -8.45 -0.90 13.04
CA LEU A 237 -8.57 -2.19 13.70
C LEU A 237 -9.57 -3.04 12.95
N GLY A 238 -9.33 -4.34 12.85
CA GLY A 238 -10.25 -5.23 12.16
C GLY A 238 -10.29 -6.60 12.78
N ALA A 239 -11.42 -7.27 12.60
CA ALA A 239 -11.61 -8.66 12.97
C ALA A 239 -12.32 -9.40 11.83
N GLY A 240 -12.01 -10.67 11.66
CA GLY A 240 -12.54 -11.46 10.57
C GLY A 240 -12.16 -12.93 10.63
N LEU A 241 -12.21 -13.57 9.48
CA LEU A 241 -11.89 -14.98 9.31
C LEU A 241 -10.95 -15.15 8.11
N ALA A 242 -10.10 -16.16 8.19
CA ALA A 242 -9.24 -16.59 7.09
C ALA A 242 -9.27 -18.12 6.98
N VAL A 243 -9.26 -18.61 5.76
CA VAL A 243 -9.04 -20.02 5.44
C VAL A 243 -7.72 -20.13 4.71
N ASN A 244 -6.90 -21.06 5.10
CA ASN A 244 -5.65 -21.34 4.41
C ASN A 244 -5.50 -22.83 4.07
N ASP A 245 -4.82 -23.09 2.97
CA ASP A 245 -4.31 -24.38 2.53
C ASP A 245 -2.80 -24.33 2.60
N GLU A 246 -2.19 -25.20 3.38
CA GLU A 246 -0.75 -25.21 3.64
C GLU A 246 -0.13 -26.51 3.16
N ARG A 247 0.96 -26.37 2.44
CA ARG A 247 1.83 -27.46 2.00
C ARG A 247 3.22 -27.24 2.59
N GLY A 248 3.62 -28.14 3.46
CA GLY A 248 4.97 -28.18 3.98
C GLY A 248 5.86 -29.11 3.16
N VAL A 249 7.17 -28.99 3.33
CA VAL A 249 8.14 -29.90 2.72
C VAL A 249 7.99 -31.27 3.38
N ASP A 250 7.75 -32.32 2.57
CA ASP A 250 7.58 -33.71 3.01
C ASP A 250 6.49 -33.93 4.07
N VAL A 251 5.45 -33.08 4.09
CA VAL A 251 4.33 -33.15 5.02
C VAL A 251 3.00 -33.10 4.27
N GLU A 252 1.99 -33.84 4.77
CA GLU A 252 0.66 -33.82 4.19
C GLU A 252 0.03 -32.42 4.19
N PRO A 253 -0.67 -32.02 3.12
CA PRO A 253 -1.36 -30.74 3.04
C PRO A 253 -2.37 -30.57 4.18
N ARG A 254 -2.45 -29.40 4.74
CA ARG A 254 -3.31 -29.05 5.87
C ARG A 254 -4.16 -27.83 5.58
N GLN A 255 -5.46 -27.95 5.84
CA GLN A 255 -6.39 -26.81 5.77
C GLN A 255 -6.71 -26.31 7.17
N ASN A 256 -6.73 -24.98 7.32
CA ASN A 256 -7.01 -24.35 8.59
C ASN A 256 -8.03 -23.21 8.41
N LEU A 257 -8.97 -23.16 9.36
CA LEU A 257 -9.82 -22.01 9.59
C LEU A 257 -9.24 -21.23 10.77
N GLU A 258 -9.05 -19.94 10.60
CA GLU A 258 -8.45 -19.04 11.58
C GLU A 258 -9.35 -17.81 11.80
N ALA A 259 -9.42 -17.32 13.01
CA ALA A 259 -9.84 -15.95 13.22
C ALA A 259 -8.72 -15.01 12.74
N LEU A 260 -9.08 -13.83 12.31
CA LEU A 260 -8.15 -12.77 11.91
C LEU A 260 -8.39 -11.54 12.78
N LEU A 261 -7.38 -11.12 13.53
CA LEU A 261 -7.35 -9.82 14.18
C LEU A 261 -6.26 -8.99 13.52
N MET A 262 -6.59 -7.76 13.12
CA MET A 262 -5.66 -6.90 12.44
C MET A 262 -5.57 -5.51 13.08
N PHE A 263 -4.36 -5.00 13.11
CA PHE A 263 -4.02 -3.64 13.48
C PHE A 263 -3.18 -3.04 12.35
N GLY A 264 -3.63 -1.92 11.81
CA GLY A 264 -2.90 -1.17 10.78
C GLY A 264 -2.77 0.28 11.18
N THR A 265 -1.55 0.80 11.14
CA THR A 265 -1.32 2.23 11.38
C THR A 265 -0.31 2.76 10.38
N SER A 266 -0.54 4.01 9.96
CA SER A 266 0.38 4.75 9.11
C SER A 266 0.56 6.15 9.68
N PHE A 267 1.82 6.60 9.69
CA PHE A 267 2.18 7.99 9.99
C PHE A 267 2.96 8.53 8.80
N TYR A 268 2.65 9.75 8.40
CA TYR A 268 3.33 10.36 7.26
C TYR A 268 3.53 11.84 7.45
N THR A 269 4.70 12.29 7.00
CA THR A 269 5.02 13.70 6.87
C THR A 269 5.10 14.04 5.40
N TYR A 270 4.58 15.17 5.03
CA TYR A 270 4.63 15.68 3.65
C TYR A 270 5.62 16.83 3.50
N ASP A 271 6.17 17.34 4.61
CA ASP A 271 7.33 18.22 4.58
C ASP A 271 8.53 17.47 3.95
N ARG A 272 9.23 18.10 3.04
CA ARG A 272 10.40 17.47 2.41
C ARG A 272 11.58 17.37 3.37
N PRO A 273 12.22 16.22 3.47
CA PRO A 273 11.97 14.95 2.78
C PRO A 273 10.75 14.20 3.34
N THR A 274 9.84 13.75 2.45
CA THR A 274 8.65 13.00 2.86
C THR A 274 9.07 11.71 3.57
N THR A 275 8.39 11.42 4.67
CA THR A 275 8.65 10.22 5.45
C THR A 275 7.34 9.50 5.74
N ASN A 276 7.27 8.21 5.45
CA ASN A 276 6.14 7.36 5.73
C ASN A 276 6.58 6.23 6.65
N LEU A 277 5.83 6.00 7.72
CA LEU A 277 5.92 4.83 8.58
C LEU A 277 4.61 4.07 8.47
N ASP A 278 4.66 2.84 7.99
CA ASP A 278 3.53 1.94 7.90
C ASP A 278 3.79 0.72 8.79
N ILE A 279 2.83 0.36 9.64
CA ILE A 279 2.90 -0.81 10.52
C ILE A 279 1.62 -1.62 10.34
N ASN A 280 1.75 -2.90 10.05
CA ASN A 280 0.66 -3.85 9.92
C ASN A 280 0.95 -5.06 10.81
N LEU A 281 0.06 -5.34 11.73
CA LEU A 281 0.10 -6.51 12.59
C LEU A 281 -1.15 -7.34 12.36
N GLN A 282 -0.97 -8.62 12.11
CA GLN A 282 -2.04 -9.59 11.92
C GLN A 282 -1.82 -10.76 12.87
N TYR A 283 -2.86 -11.13 13.59
CA TYR A 283 -2.87 -12.27 14.52
C TYR A 283 -3.95 -13.25 14.10
N TYR A 284 -3.54 -14.50 13.93
CA TYR A 284 -4.36 -15.60 13.43
C TYR A 284 -4.42 -16.74 14.45
N PRO A 285 -5.31 -16.67 15.46
CA PRO A 285 -5.61 -17.83 16.29
C PRO A 285 -6.41 -18.84 15.48
N SER A 286 -5.95 -20.10 15.44
CA SER A 286 -6.64 -21.16 14.72
C SER A 286 -7.93 -21.57 15.42
N LEU A 287 -8.99 -21.73 14.62
CA LEU A 287 -10.30 -22.23 15.06
C LEU A 287 -10.42 -23.74 14.81
N SER A 288 -9.67 -24.28 13.86
CA SER A 288 -9.68 -25.71 13.51
C SER A 288 -8.55 -26.51 14.17
N ASP A 289 -7.45 -25.87 14.60
CA ASP A 289 -6.31 -26.49 15.29
C ASP A 289 -6.10 -25.77 16.63
N ALA A 290 -6.74 -26.30 17.67
CA ALA A 290 -6.75 -25.68 19.00
C ALA A 290 -5.34 -25.42 19.55
N GLY A 291 -5.06 -24.16 19.88
CA GLY A 291 -3.77 -23.71 20.42
C GLY A 291 -2.71 -23.36 19.39
N ARG A 292 -2.99 -23.48 18.08
CA ARG A 292 -2.13 -22.90 17.04
C ARG A 292 -2.37 -21.40 16.93
N GLN A 293 -1.30 -20.64 16.82
CA GLN A 293 -1.30 -19.19 16.71
C GLN A 293 -0.25 -18.76 15.70
N ARG A 294 -0.64 -17.85 14.81
CA ARG A 294 0.27 -17.20 13.87
C ARG A 294 0.23 -15.70 14.07
N VAL A 295 1.38 -15.07 13.91
CA VAL A 295 1.52 -13.61 13.94
C VAL A 295 2.29 -13.18 12.71
N GLN A 296 1.83 -12.14 12.04
CA GLN A 296 2.55 -11.47 10.97
C GLN A 296 2.67 -9.98 11.32
N LEU A 297 3.89 -9.49 11.33
CA LEU A 297 4.22 -8.09 11.52
C LEU A 297 5.03 -7.61 10.32
N ASP A 298 4.57 -6.56 9.69
CA ASP A 298 5.30 -5.81 8.69
C ASP A 298 5.35 -4.34 9.11
N ALA A 299 6.55 -3.80 9.27
CA ALA A 299 6.77 -2.40 9.58
C ALA A 299 7.79 -1.81 8.60
N ALA A 300 7.44 -0.72 7.95
CA ALA A 300 8.31 -0.08 6.98
C ALA A 300 8.38 1.43 7.21
N ILE A 301 9.59 1.96 7.26
CA ILE A 301 9.83 3.39 7.18
C ILE A 301 10.45 3.71 5.83
N LYS A 302 9.79 4.58 5.06
CA LYS A 302 10.25 5.04 3.75
C LYS A 302 10.54 6.54 3.83
N ARG A 303 11.72 6.95 3.38
CA ARG A 303 12.12 8.35 3.34
C ARG A 303 12.62 8.71 1.94
N GLU A 304 11.94 9.67 1.32
CA GLU A 304 12.33 10.23 0.03
C GLU A 304 13.58 11.08 0.19
N PHE A 305 14.59 10.88 -0.63
CA PHE A 305 15.82 11.68 -0.62
C PHE A 305 16.03 12.41 -1.95
N TRP A 306 15.36 11.97 -3.01
CA TRP A 306 15.30 12.61 -4.32
C TRP A 306 13.90 12.47 -4.87
N LYS A 307 13.54 13.22 -5.90
CA LYS A 307 12.22 13.09 -6.53
C LYS A 307 11.96 11.64 -6.94
N ASP A 308 10.91 11.05 -6.38
CA ASP A 308 10.44 9.68 -6.64
C ASP A 308 11.42 8.56 -6.20
N LEU A 309 12.62 8.90 -5.68
CA LEU A 309 13.58 7.95 -5.12
C LEU A 309 13.54 7.97 -3.58
N PHE A 310 13.49 6.80 -2.99
CA PHE A 310 13.44 6.66 -1.53
C PHE A 310 14.40 5.59 -0.99
N VAL A 311 14.75 5.71 0.26
CA VAL A 311 15.33 4.63 1.08
C VAL A 311 14.23 4.07 1.96
N ALA A 312 14.15 2.75 2.06
CA ALA A 312 13.23 2.07 2.95
C ALA A 312 13.98 1.15 3.91
N LEU A 313 13.57 1.17 5.18
CA LEU A 313 13.93 0.17 6.17
C LEU A 313 12.66 -0.60 6.50
N THR A 314 12.68 -1.90 6.24
CA THR A 314 11.55 -2.80 6.48
C THR A 314 11.94 -3.81 7.54
N LEU A 315 11.12 -3.94 8.58
CA LEU A 315 11.13 -5.00 9.56
C LEU A 315 9.98 -5.95 9.23
N TYR A 316 10.24 -7.23 9.15
CA TYR A 316 9.21 -8.25 9.10
C TYR A 316 9.38 -9.27 10.21
N ASN A 317 8.27 -9.84 10.65
CA ASN A 317 8.25 -11.01 11.54
C ASN A 317 7.11 -11.92 11.15
N SER A 318 7.40 -13.21 10.97
CA SER A 318 6.43 -14.26 10.70
C SER A 318 6.61 -15.34 11.77
N TYR A 319 5.64 -15.44 12.67
CA TYR A 319 5.62 -16.42 13.75
C TYR A 319 4.49 -17.43 13.56
N ASP A 320 4.81 -18.70 13.74
CA ASP A 320 3.85 -19.82 13.77
C ASP A 320 4.30 -20.80 14.86
N ASN A 321 3.55 -20.94 15.94
CA ASN A 321 3.93 -21.86 17.02
C ASN A 321 3.80 -23.35 16.65
N ARG A 322 3.16 -23.65 15.51
CA ARG A 322 3.04 -24.99 14.92
C ARG A 322 3.21 -24.91 13.40
N PRO A 323 4.43 -24.69 12.92
CA PRO A 323 4.69 -24.60 11.48
C PRO A 323 4.32 -25.90 10.78
N PRO A 324 4.11 -25.89 9.45
CA PRO A 324 3.77 -27.08 8.68
C PRO A 324 4.77 -28.23 8.86
N ASN A 325 6.06 -27.92 8.85
CA ASN A 325 7.11 -28.87 9.19
C ASN A 325 7.50 -28.67 10.68
N PRO A 326 7.28 -29.67 11.54
CA PRO A 326 7.62 -29.58 12.97
C PRO A 326 9.13 -29.40 13.27
N ALA A 327 10.01 -29.69 12.33
CA ALA A 327 11.45 -29.48 12.44
C ALA A 327 11.91 -28.07 12.01
N ALA A 328 11.01 -27.28 11.44
CA ALA A 328 11.31 -25.92 11.02
C ALA A 328 11.26 -24.94 12.19
N ASP A 329 11.86 -23.76 11.98
CA ASP A 329 11.79 -22.66 12.93
C ASP A 329 10.35 -22.18 13.11
N THR A 330 10.01 -21.75 14.32
CA THR A 330 8.69 -21.17 14.64
C THR A 330 8.63 -19.68 14.39
N ASN A 331 9.76 -19.04 14.12
CA ASN A 331 9.85 -17.60 13.95
C ASN A 331 10.85 -17.22 12.86
N ASP A 332 10.41 -16.41 11.91
CA ASP A 332 11.23 -15.81 10.87
C ASP A 332 11.16 -14.29 11.01
N VAL A 333 12.29 -13.66 11.32
CA VAL A 333 12.41 -12.22 11.51
C VAL A 333 13.56 -11.67 10.68
N GLY A 334 13.32 -10.54 10.04
CA GLY A 334 14.38 -9.88 9.28
C GLY A 334 14.21 -8.37 9.21
N VAL A 335 15.33 -7.72 8.92
CA VAL A 335 15.43 -6.28 8.68
C VAL A 335 16.08 -6.07 7.33
N VAL A 336 15.41 -5.32 6.47
CA VAL A 336 15.82 -5.07 5.09
C VAL A 336 16.00 -3.58 4.87
N LEU A 337 17.15 -3.17 4.36
CA LEU A 337 17.39 -1.84 3.83
C LEU A 337 17.32 -1.90 2.31
N SER A 338 16.47 -1.06 1.72
CA SER A 338 16.29 -1.01 0.26
C SER A 338 16.29 0.41 -0.27
N ILE A 339 16.58 0.53 -1.57
CA ILE A 339 16.41 1.74 -2.37
C ILE A 339 15.31 1.47 -3.38
N GLY A 340 14.39 2.39 -3.55
CA GLY A 340 13.27 2.20 -4.43
C GLY A 340 12.84 3.46 -5.15
N TRP A 341 11.95 3.25 -6.10
CA TRP A 341 11.36 4.28 -6.94
C TRP A 341 9.83 4.18 -6.93
N THR A 342 9.17 5.35 -6.90
CA THR A 342 7.71 5.50 -6.93
C THR A 342 7.27 5.94 -8.33
N TYR A 343 6.30 5.27 -8.94
CA TYR A 343 5.76 5.53 -10.27
C TYR A 343 4.27 5.87 -10.25
#